data_90bcf8848df554d94817361c66aed03c
#
_entry.id   90bcf8848df554d94817361c66aed03c
#
_cell.length_a   1.000
_cell.length_b   1.000
_cell.length_c   1.000
_cell.angle_alpha   90.00
_cell.angle_beta   90.00
_cell.angle_gamma   90.00
#
_symmetry.space_group_name_H-M   'P 1'
#
loop_
_entity.id
_entity.type
_entity.pdbx_description
1 polymer ?
#
loop_
_entity_poly.entity_id
_entity_poly.type
_entity_poly.pdbx_seq_one_letter_code
_entity_poly.pdbx_strand_id
1 'polypeptide(L)'
;MMERKKANTLEELLKDCPQNLAVLKMFTKTWTVVNDPLYERIACKISGGSDSDVMLDAIWRCDKENKVTYVWFDTGLEYQATRDHLVYLEAQYGIQIQRERAVLPIPLSVKKYGTPFVNKRVSDYLERLQRHGFMWEDEPYEQLVRNYPCCQTALKWWCNAAKSERFCIARHKGLKEFLIREKPSVQFSCKCCEYAKKKVGDRVMNEGNFDLDIIGVRKSEGGPRATAYKSCFDRRSENWQEDRTGWDTYRPLFWLTNDDKRQYEEAYQITHSTCYTRYHLKRTGCAGCPFGRDIQAELEAIREFEPKFYAACIHTFGASYELTERYRKFKTEWV
;
A
#
# COMPACT_ATOMS: atom_id res chain seq x y z
N MET A 1 -32.63 -5.18 1.86
CA MET A 1 -31.29 -4.63 2.22
C MET A 1 -31.36 -4.29 3.68
N MET A 2 -30.53 -4.88 4.55
CA MET A 2 -30.49 -4.47 5.96
C MET A 2 -30.05 -3.01 6.04
N GLU A 3 -30.82 -2.18 6.71
CA GLU A 3 -30.46 -0.80 6.97
C GLU A 3 -29.23 -0.77 7.89
N ARG A 4 -28.14 -0.21 7.42
CA ARG A 4 -26.92 -0.09 8.22
C ARG A 4 -27.15 0.97 9.29
N LYS A 5 -26.85 0.66 10.53
CA LYS A 5 -27.06 1.56 11.68
C LYS A 5 -25.74 1.78 12.43
N LYS A 6 -25.48 3.03 12.81
CA LYS A 6 -24.43 3.36 13.77
C LYS A 6 -24.88 2.97 15.17
N ALA A 7 -23.96 2.51 15.98
CA ALA A 7 -24.23 2.24 17.40
C ALA A 7 -24.13 3.52 18.22
N ASN A 8 -25.01 3.66 19.20
CA ASN A 8 -24.93 4.78 20.18
C ASN A 8 -24.12 4.40 21.40
N THR A 9 -24.02 3.11 21.70
CA THR A 9 -23.24 2.57 22.82
C THR A 9 -22.40 1.38 22.38
N LEU A 10 -21.34 1.10 23.15
CA LEU A 10 -20.51 -0.09 22.91
C LEU A 10 -21.33 -1.38 23.09
N GLU A 11 -22.26 -1.41 24.03
CA GLU A 11 -23.13 -2.56 24.26
C GLU A 11 -24.02 -2.86 23.03
N GLU A 12 -24.63 -1.83 22.45
CA GLU A 12 -25.37 -1.95 21.18
C GLU A 12 -24.50 -2.54 20.07
N LEU A 13 -23.28 -2.00 19.91
CA LEU A 13 -22.33 -2.45 18.88
C LEU A 13 -21.97 -3.92 19.05
N LEU A 14 -21.70 -4.34 20.29
CA LEU A 14 -21.28 -5.72 20.57
C LEU A 14 -22.43 -6.73 20.56
N LYS A 15 -23.66 -6.30 20.75
CA LYS A 15 -24.86 -7.17 20.70
C LYS A 15 -25.04 -7.79 19.32
N ASP A 16 -24.77 -7.04 18.25
CA ASP A 16 -24.93 -7.48 16.87
C ASP A 16 -23.60 -8.04 16.28
N CYS A 17 -22.57 -8.17 17.12
CA CYS A 17 -21.27 -8.66 16.69
C CYS A 17 -21.27 -10.18 16.52
N PRO A 18 -20.64 -10.73 15.47
CA PRO A 18 -20.48 -12.18 15.36
C PRO A 18 -19.70 -12.72 16.56
N GLN A 19 -19.97 -13.99 16.93
CA GLN A 19 -19.30 -14.66 18.04
C GLN A 19 -17.83 -14.99 17.70
N ASN A 20 -17.05 -13.94 17.43
CA ASN A 20 -15.63 -14.01 17.11
C ASN A 20 -14.87 -13.07 18.03
N LEU A 21 -13.97 -13.66 18.86
CA LEU A 21 -13.22 -12.91 19.85
C LEU A 21 -12.30 -11.83 19.26
N ALA A 22 -11.73 -12.07 18.07
CA ALA A 22 -10.86 -11.11 17.40
C ALA A 22 -11.68 -9.89 16.92
N VAL A 23 -12.87 -10.13 16.37
CA VAL A 23 -13.80 -9.09 15.94
C VAL A 23 -14.33 -8.28 17.14
N LEU A 24 -14.71 -8.97 18.23
CA LEU A 24 -15.13 -8.32 19.48
C LEU A 24 -14.04 -7.39 20.04
N LYS A 25 -12.79 -7.88 20.12
CA LYS A 25 -11.64 -7.08 20.56
C LYS A 25 -11.37 -5.90 19.61
N MET A 26 -11.48 -6.12 18.32
CA MET A 26 -11.33 -5.06 17.31
C MET A 26 -12.39 -3.96 17.53
N PHE A 27 -13.66 -4.30 17.67
CA PHE A 27 -14.71 -3.30 17.92
C PHE A 27 -14.54 -2.57 19.25
N THR A 28 -14.26 -3.30 20.33
CA THR A 28 -14.02 -2.67 21.65
C THR A 28 -12.89 -1.65 21.56
N LYS A 29 -11.77 -2.02 20.94
CA LYS A 29 -10.64 -1.11 20.76
C LYS A 29 -10.97 0.05 19.83
N THR A 30 -11.65 -0.22 18.71
CA THR A 30 -12.05 0.82 17.75
C THR A 30 -13.00 1.83 18.38
N TRP A 31 -13.99 1.36 19.14
CA TRP A 31 -14.90 2.22 19.88
C TRP A 31 -14.17 3.14 20.84
N THR A 32 -13.25 2.58 21.63
CA THR A 32 -12.46 3.35 22.60
C THR A 32 -11.61 4.41 21.89
N VAL A 33 -10.96 4.05 20.77
CA VAL A 33 -10.06 4.97 20.07
C VAL A 33 -10.84 6.07 19.32
N VAL A 34 -11.90 5.71 18.58
CA VAL A 34 -12.64 6.69 17.77
C VAL A 34 -13.41 7.68 18.64
N ASN A 35 -13.91 7.24 19.80
CA ASN A 35 -14.67 8.10 20.71
C ASN A 35 -13.82 8.70 21.86
N ASP A 36 -12.48 8.55 21.80
CA ASP A 36 -11.59 9.21 22.74
C ASP A 36 -11.66 10.73 22.52
N PRO A 37 -11.93 11.52 23.58
CA PRO A 37 -11.97 12.98 23.47
C PRO A 37 -10.63 13.61 23.09
N LEU A 38 -9.53 12.88 23.18
CA LEU A 38 -8.22 13.31 22.71
C LEU A 38 -8.18 13.55 21.18
N TYR A 39 -9.02 12.82 20.42
CA TYR A 39 -9.08 12.92 18.96
C TYR A 39 -10.33 13.67 18.53
N GLU A 40 -10.13 14.90 18.06
CA GLU A 40 -11.21 15.75 17.53
C GLU A 40 -11.39 15.55 16.03
N ARG A 41 -10.28 15.33 15.29
CA ARG A 41 -10.24 15.20 13.83
C ARG A 41 -9.52 13.92 13.41
N ILE A 42 -10.27 12.98 12.91
CA ILE A 42 -9.78 11.64 12.56
C ILE A 42 -9.79 11.46 11.05
N ALA A 43 -8.67 11.07 10.45
CA ALA A 43 -8.61 10.67 9.05
C ALA A 43 -8.64 9.14 8.92
N CYS A 44 -9.57 8.61 8.13
CA CYS A 44 -9.63 7.19 7.76
C CYS A 44 -9.24 7.04 6.29
N LYS A 45 -8.04 6.53 6.02
CA LYS A 45 -7.50 6.39 4.68
C LYS A 45 -7.99 5.10 4.02
N ILE A 46 -8.91 5.24 3.09
CA ILE A 46 -9.51 4.12 2.37
C ILE A 46 -8.87 3.94 0.99
N SER A 47 -8.88 2.72 0.46
CA SER A 47 -8.29 2.39 -0.84
C SER A 47 -9.27 1.78 -1.83
N GLY A 48 -10.53 1.53 -1.42
CA GLY A 48 -11.49 0.75 -2.21
C GLY A 48 -11.12 -0.73 -2.36
N GLY A 49 -10.18 -1.21 -1.53
CA GLY A 49 -9.81 -2.62 -1.46
C GLY A 49 -10.55 -3.34 -0.33
N SER A 50 -10.64 -4.68 -0.37
CA SER A 50 -11.48 -5.46 0.54
C SER A 50 -11.18 -5.26 2.03
N ASP A 51 -9.92 -5.08 2.42
CA ASP A 51 -9.59 -4.73 3.82
C ASP A 51 -10.04 -3.31 4.17
N SER A 52 -9.98 -2.41 3.20
CA SER A 52 -10.45 -1.03 3.36
C SER A 52 -11.96 -0.95 3.54
N ASP A 53 -12.73 -1.82 2.87
CA ASP A 53 -14.19 -1.87 3.01
C ASP A 53 -14.60 -2.34 4.41
N VAL A 54 -13.94 -3.38 4.92
CA VAL A 54 -14.15 -3.87 6.30
C VAL A 54 -13.76 -2.80 7.32
N MET A 55 -12.63 -2.11 7.09
CA MET A 55 -12.20 -1.01 7.96
C MET A 55 -13.20 0.14 7.97
N LEU A 56 -13.67 0.55 6.79
CA LEU A 56 -14.66 1.62 6.67
C LEU A 56 -15.93 1.27 7.44
N ASP A 57 -16.50 0.07 7.26
CA ASP A 57 -17.71 -0.37 7.96
C ASP A 57 -17.50 -0.40 9.48
N ALA A 58 -16.37 -0.95 9.94
CA ALA A 58 -16.07 -1.02 11.37
C ALA A 58 -15.93 0.38 12.02
N ILE A 59 -15.21 1.28 11.34
CA ILE A 59 -15.04 2.65 11.81
C ILE A 59 -16.37 3.41 11.81
N TRP A 60 -17.13 3.30 10.70
CA TRP A 60 -18.43 3.97 10.58
C TRP A 60 -19.41 3.55 11.68
N ARG A 61 -19.45 2.26 12.06
CA ARG A 61 -20.30 1.77 13.17
C ARG A 61 -19.89 2.33 14.52
N CYS A 62 -18.61 2.59 14.73
CA CYS A 62 -18.06 3.09 15.99
C CYS A 62 -18.11 4.63 16.11
N ASP A 63 -18.19 5.35 15.00
CA ASP A 63 -18.10 6.81 14.95
C ASP A 63 -19.46 7.46 15.26
N LYS A 64 -19.83 7.52 16.56
CA LYS A 64 -21.12 8.08 17.01
C LYS A 64 -21.23 9.60 16.79
N GLU A 65 -20.10 10.32 16.80
CA GLU A 65 -20.05 11.79 16.75
C GLU A 65 -19.74 12.34 15.35
N ASN A 66 -19.58 11.47 14.34
CA ASN A 66 -19.22 11.84 12.98
C ASN A 66 -17.90 12.61 12.87
N LYS A 67 -16.90 12.24 13.69
CA LYS A 67 -15.56 12.85 13.70
C LYS A 67 -14.65 12.38 12.58
N VAL A 68 -15.00 11.27 11.92
CA VAL A 68 -14.13 10.61 10.95
C VAL A 68 -14.34 11.17 9.55
N THR A 69 -13.25 11.66 8.96
CA THR A 69 -13.16 12.02 7.55
C THR A 69 -12.59 10.85 6.76
N TYR A 70 -13.31 10.36 5.77
CA TYR A 70 -12.84 9.30 4.87
C TYR A 70 -12.08 9.90 3.72
N VAL A 71 -10.84 9.44 3.49
CA VAL A 71 -9.95 10.01 2.48
C VAL A 71 -9.46 8.93 1.53
N TRP A 72 -9.56 9.20 0.23
CA TRP A 72 -9.03 8.34 -0.82
C TRP A 72 -8.00 9.09 -1.67
N PHE A 73 -6.91 8.41 -2.04
CA PHE A 73 -5.83 9.00 -2.84
C PHE A 73 -5.96 8.58 -4.30
N ASP A 74 -6.27 9.55 -5.16
CA ASP A 74 -6.21 9.38 -6.61
C ASP A 74 -4.74 9.41 -7.07
N THR A 75 -4.20 8.23 -7.35
CA THR A 75 -2.81 8.08 -7.78
C THR A 75 -2.58 8.40 -9.26
N GLY A 76 -3.67 8.65 -10.01
CA GLY A 76 -3.66 8.87 -11.45
C GLY A 76 -3.64 7.57 -12.27
N LEU A 77 -3.65 6.41 -11.60
CA LEU A 77 -3.71 5.10 -12.25
C LEU A 77 -4.56 4.14 -11.40
N GLU A 78 -5.88 4.32 -11.47
CA GLU A 78 -6.86 3.61 -10.67
C GLU A 78 -7.92 2.96 -11.56
N TYR A 79 -8.37 1.76 -11.18
CA TYR A 79 -9.49 1.08 -11.85
C TYR A 79 -10.76 1.94 -11.84
N GLN A 80 -11.50 1.94 -12.93
CA GLN A 80 -12.84 2.53 -12.95
C GLN A 80 -13.75 1.82 -11.94
N ALA A 81 -13.64 0.49 -11.85
CA ALA A 81 -14.34 -0.30 -10.83
C ALA A 81 -14.07 0.16 -9.39
N THR A 82 -12.86 0.64 -9.07
CA THR A 82 -12.58 1.23 -7.76
C THR A 82 -13.29 2.57 -7.59
N ARG A 83 -13.29 3.43 -8.61
CA ARG A 83 -13.98 4.73 -8.57
C ARG A 83 -15.49 4.56 -8.38
N ASP A 84 -16.09 3.62 -9.11
CA ASP A 84 -17.52 3.30 -9.00
C ASP A 84 -17.86 2.74 -7.62
N HIS A 85 -16.96 1.91 -7.06
CA HIS A 85 -17.12 1.38 -5.71
C HIS A 85 -17.08 2.46 -4.62
N LEU A 86 -16.25 3.50 -4.78
CA LEU A 86 -16.25 4.63 -3.84
C LEU A 86 -17.60 5.36 -3.84
N VAL A 87 -18.20 5.58 -5.02
CA VAL A 87 -19.55 6.16 -5.13
C VAL A 87 -20.59 5.29 -4.45
N TYR A 88 -20.51 3.95 -4.64
CA TYR A 88 -21.36 3.00 -3.94
C TYR A 88 -21.21 3.11 -2.41
N LEU A 89 -19.97 3.20 -1.89
CA LEU A 89 -19.70 3.33 -0.46
C LEU A 89 -20.27 4.66 0.09
N GLU A 90 -20.13 5.77 -0.62
CA GLU A 90 -20.72 7.07 -0.24
C GLU A 90 -22.25 6.94 -0.07
N ALA A 91 -22.91 6.34 -1.04
CA ALA A 91 -24.37 6.14 -0.99
C ALA A 91 -24.78 5.13 0.11
N GLN A 92 -24.02 4.05 0.29
CA GLN A 92 -24.34 2.97 1.23
C GLN A 92 -24.21 3.39 2.70
N TYR A 93 -23.23 4.24 3.00
CA TYR A 93 -22.91 4.67 4.37
C TYR A 93 -23.38 6.11 4.68
N GLY A 94 -23.92 6.83 3.71
CA GLY A 94 -24.30 8.23 3.87
C GLY A 94 -23.12 9.14 4.23
N ILE A 95 -21.95 8.88 3.64
CA ILE A 95 -20.71 9.61 3.89
C ILE A 95 -20.23 10.30 2.63
N GLN A 96 -19.34 11.27 2.81
CA GLN A 96 -18.57 11.87 1.72
C GLN A 96 -17.12 11.39 1.81
N ILE A 97 -16.56 10.90 0.69
CA ILE A 97 -15.17 10.50 0.60
C ILE A 97 -14.37 11.62 -0.04
N GLN A 98 -13.47 12.22 0.74
CA GLN A 98 -12.53 13.23 0.26
C GLN A 98 -11.55 12.60 -0.73
N ARG A 99 -11.53 13.11 -1.98
CA ARG A 99 -10.66 12.59 -3.06
C ARG A 99 -9.43 13.47 -3.20
N GLU A 100 -8.29 12.95 -2.75
CA GLU A 100 -7.01 13.66 -2.75
C GLU A 100 -6.14 13.25 -3.94
N ARG A 101 -5.76 14.21 -4.76
CA ARG A 101 -4.88 13.95 -5.89
C ARG A 101 -3.45 13.72 -5.46
N ALA A 102 -2.77 12.80 -6.14
CA ALA A 102 -1.34 12.58 -6.00
C ALA A 102 -0.55 13.90 -6.14
N VAL A 103 0.47 14.08 -5.30
CA VAL A 103 1.43 15.22 -5.45
C VAL A 103 2.11 15.14 -6.83
N LEU A 104 2.42 13.93 -7.27
CA LEU A 104 2.82 13.64 -8.65
C LEU A 104 2.17 12.31 -9.06
N PRO A 105 1.23 12.32 -10.04
CA PRO A 105 0.57 11.12 -10.53
C PRO A 105 1.57 10.04 -11.00
N ILE A 106 1.21 8.77 -10.86
CA ILE A 106 2.09 7.63 -11.17
C ILE A 106 2.70 7.74 -12.58
N PRO A 107 1.94 8.00 -13.67
CA PRO A 107 2.53 8.10 -15.00
C PRO A 107 3.60 9.18 -15.10
N LEU A 108 3.36 10.34 -14.51
CA LEU A 108 4.31 11.44 -14.50
C LEU A 108 5.52 11.14 -13.61
N SER A 109 5.32 10.44 -12.50
CA SER A 109 6.40 10.03 -11.60
C SER A 109 7.33 9.01 -12.27
N VAL A 110 6.76 8.02 -12.97
CA VAL A 110 7.53 7.03 -13.74
C VAL A 110 8.31 7.70 -14.87
N LYS A 111 7.66 8.60 -15.62
CA LYS A 111 8.35 9.37 -16.67
C LYS A 111 9.52 10.19 -16.13
N LYS A 112 9.37 10.79 -14.94
CA LYS A 112 10.37 11.70 -14.36
C LYS A 112 11.52 10.97 -13.66
N TYR A 113 11.24 9.88 -12.95
CA TYR A 113 12.20 9.24 -12.04
C TYR A 113 12.61 7.83 -12.43
N GLY A 114 11.88 7.21 -13.36
CA GLY A 114 12.11 5.83 -13.75
C GLY A 114 11.04 4.85 -13.26
N THR A 115 11.17 3.61 -13.69
CA THR A 115 10.16 2.57 -13.55
C THR A 115 10.44 1.61 -12.38
N PRO A 116 9.41 1.04 -11.75
CA PRO A 116 9.55 -0.01 -10.75
C PRO A 116 10.12 -1.30 -11.36
N PHE A 117 10.96 -2.03 -10.60
CA PHE A 117 11.51 -3.33 -11.02
C PHE A 117 11.69 -4.26 -9.83
N VAL A 118 11.28 -5.51 -9.95
CA VAL A 118 11.31 -6.58 -8.96
C VAL A 118 10.52 -6.25 -7.67
N ASN A 119 10.99 -5.31 -6.89
CA ASN A 119 10.32 -4.80 -5.68
C ASN A 119 10.85 -3.43 -5.27
N LYS A 120 10.20 -2.78 -4.27
CA LYS A 120 10.56 -1.43 -3.85
C LYS A 120 12.02 -1.29 -3.41
N ARG A 121 12.56 -2.26 -2.68
CA ARG A 121 13.95 -2.21 -2.18
C ARG A 121 14.95 -2.33 -3.33
N VAL A 122 14.73 -3.27 -4.23
CA VAL A 122 15.56 -3.44 -5.43
C VAL A 122 15.54 -2.15 -6.24
N SER A 123 14.37 -1.62 -6.54
CA SER A 123 14.24 -0.36 -7.30
C SER A 123 14.93 0.83 -6.62
N ASP A 124 14.84 0.94 -5.29
CA ASP A 124 15.52 2.01 -4.53
C ASP A 124 17.04 1.87 -4.59
N TYR A 125 17.57 0.66 -4.44
CA TYR A 125 19.02 0.43 -4.53
C TYR A 125 19.54 0.66 -5.94
N LEU A 126 18.84 0.18 -6.96
CA LEU A 126 19.20 0.40 -8.36
C LEU A 126 19.14 1.89 -8.73
N GLU A 127 18.10 2.62 -8.28
CA GLU A 127 18.02 4.07 -8.46
C GLU A 127 19.24 4.79 -7.86
N ARG A 128 19.61 4.42 -6.62
CA ARG A 128 20.77 5.02 -5.95
C ARG A 128 22.07 4.77 -6.71
N LEU A 129 22.28 3.55 -7.19
CA LEU A 129 23.46 3.20 -7.99
C LEU A 129 23.48 3.97 -9.31
N GLN A 130 22.38 3.95 -10.09
CA GLN A 130 22.29 4.65 -11.37
C GLN A 130 22.46 6.16 -11.24
N ARG A 131 21.90 6.78 -10.20
CA ARG A 131 22.02 8.22 -9.95
C ARG A 131 23.46 8.69 -9.75
N HIS A 132 24.34 7.80 -9.32
CA HIS A 132 25.77 8.07 -9.13
C HIS A 132 26.64 7.50 -10.26
N GLY A 133 26.04 7.13 -11.40
CA GLY A 133 26.77 6.71 -12.59
C GLY A 133 27.34 5.29 -12.53
N PHE A 134 26.79 4.42 -11.66
CA PHE A 134 27.21 3.02 -11.57
C PHE A 134 26.98 2.27 -12.89
N MET A 135 28.01 1.60 -13.38
CA MET A 135 28.07 0.99 -14.71
C MET A 135 27.91 -0.54 -14.68
N TRP A 136 27.26 -1.07 -13.63
CA TRP A 136 27.02 -2.52 -13.43
C TRP A 136 28.31 -3.32 -13.26
N GLU A 137 29.32 -2.74 -12.58
CA GLU A 137 30.61 -3.38 -12.32
C GLU A 137 30.48 -4.55 -11.34
N ASP A 138 31.28 -5.59 -11.56
CA ASP A 138 31.39 -6.77 -10.67
C ASP A 138 32.74 -6.77 -9.93
N GLU A 139 32.98 -5.73 -9.18
CA GLU A 139 34.19 -5.54 -8.39
C GLU A 139 33.89 -5.72 -6.89
N PRO A 140 34.94 -6.01 -6.06
CA PRO A 140 34.78 -6.05 -4.61
C PRO A 140 34.24 -4.76 -4.02
N TYR A 141 33.51 -4.90 -2.88
CA TYR A 141 32.91 -3.76 -2.18
C TYR A 141 33.92 -2.63 -1.88
N GLU A 142 35.11 -3.02 -1.42
CA GLU A 142 36.18 -2.08 -1.02
C GLU A 142 36.66 -1.21 -2.20
N GLN A 143 36.61 -1.73 -3.42
CA GLN A 143 36.95 -1.01 -4.64
C GLN A 143 35.79 -0.11 -5.06
N LEU A 144 34.57 -0.67 -5.14
CA LEU A 144 33.40 0.10 -5.57
C LEU A 144 33.06 1.24 -4.63
N VAL A 145 33.25 1.08 -3.32
CA VAL A 145 32.94 2.16 -2.36
C VAL A 145 33.88 3.36 -2.51
N ARG A 146 35.12 3.17 -3.02
CA ARG A 146 36.03 4.27 -3.34
C ARG A 146 35.53 5.09 -4.54
N ASN A 147 34.98 4.40 -5.54
CA ASN A 147 34.44 5.02 -6.75
C ASN A 147 33.08 5.68 -6.51
N TYR A 148 32.26 5.08 -5.62
CA TYR A 148 30.88 5.48 -5.34
C TYR A 148 30.62 5.67 -3.83
N PRO A 149 31.28 6.59 -3.14
CA PRO A 149 31.23 6.72 -1.68
C PRO A 149 29.83 7.05 -1.13
N CYS A 150 28.98 7.69 -1.94
CA CYS A 150 27.58 8.01 -1.58
C CYS A 150 26.64 6.80 -1.65
N CYS A 151 27.07 5.68 -2.21
CA CYS A 151 26.22 4.50 -2.49
C CYS A 151 26.45 3.34 -1.50
N GLN A 152 27.12 3.52 -0.38
CA GLN A 152 27.59 2.45 0.51
C GLN A 152 26.54 1.39 0.81
N THR A 153 25.32 1.78 1.16
CA THR A 153 24.24 0.82 1.48
C THR A 153 23.81 0.00 0.25
N ALA A 154 23.69 0.66 -0.91
CA ALA A 154 23.33 -0.01 -2.15
C ALA A 154 24.47 -0.92 -2.64
N LEU A 155 25.73 -0.51 -2.47
CA LEU A 155 26.90 -1.33 -2.78
C LEU A 155 27.04 -2.54 -1.85
N LYS A 156 26.75 -2.39 -0.54
CA LYS A 156 26.70 -3.56 0.37
C LYS A 156 25.68 -4.59 -0.08
N TRP A 157 24.52 -4.12 -0.57
CA TRP A 157 23.51 -5.02 -1.17
C TRP A 157 24.04 -5.67 -2.46
N TRP A 158 24.64 -4.88 -3.37
CA TRP A 158 25.15 -5.34 -4.67
C TRP A 158 26.29 -6.36 -4.53
N CYS A 159 27.23 -6.12 -3.61
CA CYS A 159 28.39 -6.98 -3.37
C CYS A 159 28.15 -8.11 -2.35
N ASN A 160 26.91 -8.33 -1.92
CA ASN A 160 26.57 -9.29 -0.86
C ASN A 160 27.32 -9.06 0.46
N ALA A 161 27.72 -7.81 0.74
CA ALA A 161 28.49 -7.40 1.92
C ALA A 161 27.61 -6.85 3.07
N ALA A 162 26.28 -7.04 2.99
CA ALA A 162 25.37 -6.67 4.07
C ALA A 162 25.45 -7.66 5.23
N LYS A 163 25.20 -7.19 6.48
CA LYS A 163 25.25 -8.02 7.70
C LYS A 163 24.33 -9.25 7.68
N SER A 164 23.34 -9.28 6.82
CA SER A 164 22.38 -10.37 6.69
C SER A 164 22.09 -10.62 5.21
N GLU A 165 22.07 -11.88 4.80
CA GLU A 165 21.72 -12.32 3.46
C GLU A 165 20.35 -11.78 2.98
N ARG A 166 19.43 -11.55 3.92
CA ARG A 166 18.13 -10.90 3.64
C ARG A 166 18.29 -9.54 2.94
N PHE A 167 19.42 -8.88 3.12
CA PHE A 167 19.74 -7.56 2.56
C PHE A 167 20.80 -7.64 1.46
N CYS A 168 21.01 -8.80 0.85
CA CYS A 168 21.93 -9.02 -0.26
C CYS A 168 21.17 -9.24 -1.56
N ILE A 169 21.81 -8.89 -2.70
CA ILE A 169 21.25 -9.12 -4.04
C ILE A 169 21.11 -10.61 -4.35
N ALA A 170 21.98 -11.47 -3.79
CA ALA A 170 21.94 -12.92 -3.94
C ALA A 170 20.60 -13.55 -3.56
N ARG A 171 19.79 -12.87 -2.71
CA ARG A 171 18.41 -13.29 -2.43
C ARG A 171 17.54 -13.36 -3.68
N HIS A 172 17.89 -12.62 -4.72
CA HIS A 172 17.20 -12.59 -5.99
C HIS A 172 18.02 -13.38 -7.02
N LYS A 173 17.70 -14.69 -7.16
CA LYS A 173 18.43 -15.65 -8.02
C LYS A 173 18.77 -15.04 -9.39
N GLY A 174 20.06 -14.97 -9.75
CA GLY A 174 20.56 -14.51 -11.03
C GLY A 174 20.33 -13.00 -11.31
N LEU A 175 19.88 -12.18 -10.34
CA LEU A 175 19.56 -10.78 -10.61
C LEU A 175 20.81 -9.94 -10.90
N LYS A 176 21.91 -10.16 -10.18
CA LYS A 176 23.17 -9.46 -10.40
C LYS A 176 23.72 -9.74 -11.78
N GLU A 177 23.80 -10.99 -12.12
CA GLU A 177 24.32 -11.50 -13.40
C GLU A 177 23.45 -11.01 -14.58
N PHE A 178 22.14 -11.02 -14.40
CA PHE A 178 21.20 -10.45 -15.36
C PHE A 178 21.48 -8.96 -15.61
N LEU A 179 21.65 -8.16 -14.55
CA LEU A 179 21.90 -6.73 -14.67
C LEU A 179 23.27 -6.42 -15.28
N ILE A 180 24.30 -7.19 -14.94
CA ILE A 180 25.64 -7.07 -15.55
C ILE A 180 25.59 -7.39 -17.05
N ARG A 181 24.88 -8.48 -17.44
CA ARG A 181 24.73 -8.91 -18.83
C ARG A 181 23.92 -7.90 -19.66
N GLU A 182 22.77 -7.51 -19.15
CA GLU A 182 21.80 -6.71 -19.90
C GLU A 182 22.12 -5.22 -19.91
N LYS A 183 22.85 -4.73 -18.90
CA LYS A 183 23.18 -3.30 -18.70
C LYS A 183 22.02 -2.37 -19.03
N PRO A 184 20.85 -2.55 -18.38
CA PRO A 184 19.63 -1.86 -18.78
C PRO A 184 19.82 -0.35 -18.74
N SER A 185 19.46 0.31 -19.83
CA SER A 185 19.45 1.79 -19.94
C SER A 185 18.26 2.44 -19.25
N VAL A 186 17.27 1.63 -18.88
CA VAL A 186 16.06 2.09 -18.19
C VAL A 186 16.41 2.60 -16.79
N GLN A 187 15.87 3.76 -16.41
CA GLN A 187 16.00 4.27 -15.05
C GLN A 187 15.06 3.52 -14.11
N PHE A 188 15.59 3.07 -12.99
CA PHE A 188 14.80 2.40 -11.96
C PHE A 188 14.40 3.36 -10.87
N SER A 189 13.14 3.23 -10.39
CA SER A 189 12.67 4.00 -9.25
C SER A 189 11.42 3.38 -8.62
N CYS A 190 11.21 3.64 -7.33
CA CYS A 190 9.94 3.40 -6.66
C CYS A 190 9.29 4.70 -6.14
N LYS A 191 9.73 5.86 -6.62
CA LYS A 191 9.22 7.16 -6.20
C LYS A 191 7.76 7.39 -6.51
N CYS A 192 7.18 6.67 -7.47
CA CYS A 192 5.74 6.69 -7.71
C CYS A 192 4.94 6.42 -6.42
N CYS A 193 5.36 5.46 -5.59
CA CYS A 193 4.70 5.21 -4.31
C CYS A 193 4.88 6.34 -3.28
N GLU A 194 6.00 7.04 -3.32
CA GLU A 194 6.28 8.17 -2.45
C GLU A 194 5.37 9.35 -2.77
N TYR A 195 5.35 9.75 -4.04
CA TYR A 195 4.61 10.93 -4.48
C TYR A 195 3.10 10.72 -4.59
N ALA A 196 2.67 9.51 -4.95
CA ALA A 196 1.26 9.22 -5.13
C ALA A 196 0.54 8.80 -3.83
N LYS A 197 1.28 8.41 -2.76
CA LYS A 197 0.67 7.93 -1.52
C LYS A 197 1.26 8.56 -0.27
N LYS A 198 2.57 8.43 -0.01
CA LYS A 198 3.15 8.90 1.25
C LYS A 198 3.03 10.42 1.42
N LYS A 199 3.55 11.18 0.44
CA LYS A 199 3.48 12.65 0.48
C LYS A 199 2.05 13.20 0.46
N VAL A 200 1.12 12.49 -0.18
CA VAL A 200 -0.31 12.84 -0.11
C VAL A 200 -0.82 12.61 1.30
N GLY A 201 -0.49 11.45 1.90
CA GLY A 201 -0.87 11.15 3.27
C GLY A 201 -0.38 12.18 4.27
N ASP A 202 0.91 12.57 4.18
CA ASP A 202 1.50 13.58 5.05
C ASP A 202 0.85 14.96 4.82
N ARG A 203 0.61 15.33 3.56
CA ARG A 203 -0.09 16.59 3.23
C ARG A 203 -1.49 16.63 3.83
N VAL A 204 -2.29 15.59 3.62
CA VAL A 204 -3.66 15.51 4.13
C VAL A 204 -3.70 15.63 5.64
N MET A 205 -2.83 14.89 6.34
CA MET A 205 -2.77 14.95 7.80
C MET A 205 -2.43 16.34 8.32
N ASN A 206 -1.45 17.02 7.69
CA ASN A 206 -1.01 18.35 8.10
C ASN A 206 -2.05 19.44 7.74
N GLU A 207 -2.52 19.50 6.48
CA GLU A 207 -3.48 20.51 6.03
C GLU A 207 -4.84 20.35 6.72
N GLY A 208 -5.26 19.08 6.98
CA GLY A 208 -6.48 18.77 7.68
C GLY A 208 -6.38 18.93 9.20
N ASN A 209 -5.19 19.16 9.76
CA ASN A 209 -4.93 19.16 11.23
C ASN A 209 -5.54 17.93 11.90
N PHE A 210 -5.31 16.74 11.31
CA PHE A 210 -5.82 15.49 11.85
C PHE A 210 -4.95 15.00 13.01
N ASP A 211 -5.59 14.54 14.09
CA ASP A 211 -4.95 14.04 15.31
C ASP A 211 -4.65 12.54 15.21
N LEU A 212 -5.48 11.80 14.46
CA LEU A 212 -5.41 10.35 14.30
C LEU A 212 -5.49 9.94 12.83
N ASP A 213 -4.57 9.08 12.41
CA ASP A 213 -4.52 8.43 11.10
C ASP A 213 -4.97 6.97 11.20
N ILE A 214 -6.10 6.62 10.58
CA ILE A 214 -6.60 5.24 10.55
C ILE A 214 -6.27 4.62 9.20
N ILE A 215 -5.55 3.47 9.22
CA ILE A 215 -5.11 2.75 8.02
C ILE A 215 -5.46 1.27 8.07
N GLY A 216 -5.89 0.72 6.93
CA GLY A 216 -6.24 -0.69 6.76
C GLY A 216 -5.01 -1.56 6.55
N VAL A 217 -4.37 -2.01 7.64
CA VAL A 217 -3.22 -2.92 7.60
C VAL A 217 -3.52 -4.13 8.47
N ARG A 218 -3.34 -5.33 7.91
CA ARG A 218 -3.41 -6.61 8.64
C ARG A 218 -2.05 -7.29 8.67
N LYS A 219 -1.68 -7.85 9.83
CA LYS A 219 -0.46 -8.62 9.98
C LYS A 219 -0.50 -9.91 9.15
N SER A 220 -1.68 -10.51 9.01
CA SER A 220 -1.94 -11.72 8.23
C SER A 220 -1.73 -11.58 6.71
N GLU A 221 -1.67 -10.35 6.16
CA GLU A 221 -1.29 -10.15 4.76
C GLU A 221 0.15 -10.58 4.45
N GLY A 222 0.98 -10.72 5.51
CA GLY A 222 2.37 -11.14 5.38
C GLY A 222 3.29 -10.09 4.78
N GLY A 223 4.48 -10.55 4.33
CA GLY A 223 5.47 -9.70 3.67
C GLY A 223 5.97 -8.53 4.54
N PRO A 224 6.25 -7.37 3.94
CA PRO A 224 6.73 -6.19 4.67
C PRO A 224 5.76 -5.69 5.75
N ARG A 225 4.45 -5.88 5.58
CA ARG A 225 3.43 -5.42 6.54
C ARG A 225 3.48 -6.19 7.86
N ALA A 226 3.73 -7.49 7.81
CA ALA A 226 3.86 -8.33 9.00
C ALA A 226 5.05 -7.94 9.90
N THR A 227 6.07 -7.32 9.34
CA THR A 227 7.32 -6.96 10.04
C THR A 227 7.51 -5.46 10.27
N ALA A 228 6.79 -4.61 9.53
CA ALA A 228 6.93 -3.16 9.62
C ALA A 228 6.29 -2.60 10.89
N TYR A 229 5.24 -3.26 11.38
CA TYR A 229 4.47 -2.79 12.53
C TYR A 229 4.47 -3.85 13.64
N LYS A 230 4.59 -3.40 14.88
CA LYS A 230 4.60 -4.28 16.08
C LYS A 230 3.24 -4.32 16.76
N SER A 231 2.44 -3.27 16.61
CA SER A 231 1.15 -3.11 17.29
C SER A 231 0.07 -2.53 16.37
N CYS A 232 -1.17 -2.61 16.81
CA CYS A 232 -2.30 -1.97 16.13
C CYS A 232 -2.33 -0.46 16.34
N PHE A 233 -1.53 0.07 17.26
CA PHE A 233 -1.51 1.48 17.60
C PHE A 233 -0.07 1.98 17.77
N ASP A 234 0.29 3.06 17.09
CA ASP A 234 1.55 3.77 17.28
C ASP A 234 1.24 5.20 17.75
N ARG A 235 1.70 5.52 18.93
CA ARG A 235 1.73 6.91 19.42
C ARG A 235 2.93 7.62 18.83
N ARG A 236 2.75 8.82 18.40
CA ARG A 236 3.86 9.70 18.09
C ARG A 236 4.49 10.18 19.41
N SER A 237 5.76 10.57 19.39
CA SER A 237 6.60 10.79 20.59
C SER A 237 5.86 11.44 21.77
N GLU A 238 6.30 11.15 22.98
CA GLU A 238 5.72 11.67 24.24
C GLU A 238 5.67 13.22 24.31
N ASN A 239 6.41 13.92 23.47
CA ASN A 239 6.47 15.39 23.39
C ASN A 239 5.51 16.02 22.37
N TRP A 240 4.64 15.26 21.70
CA TRP A 240 3.72 15.80 20.68
C TRP A 240 2.73 16.84 21.21
N GLN A 241 2.40 16.79 22.52
CA GLN A 241 1.49 17.75 23.16
C GLN A 241 2.08 19.17 23.22
N GLU A 242 3.41 19.30 23.27
CA GLU A 242 4.09 20.59 23.30
C GLU A 242 4.27 21.18 21.90
N ASP A 243 4.60 20.33 20.90
CA ASP A 243 4.92 20.79 19.55
C ASP A 243 3.76 20.71 18.55
N ARG A 244 2.69 19.96 18.84
CA ARG A 244 1.56 19.63 17.94
C ARG A 244 1.99 19.15 16.54
N THR A 245 3.20 18.66 16.40
CA THR A 245 3.74 18.16 15.14
C THR A 245 3.50 16.68 15.04
N GLY A 246 2.35 16.30 14.45
CA GLY A 246 2.06 14.93 14.07
C GLY A 246 0.77 14.39 14.62
N TRP A 247 0.56 13.11 14.32
CA TRP A 247 -0.66 12.36 14.57
C TRP A 247 -0.33 10.96 15.07
N ASP A 248 -1.25 10.38 15.82
CA ASP A 248 -1.21 8.97 16.17
C ASP A 248 -1.67 8.10 14.98
N THR A 249 -1.29 6.84 14.96
CA THR A 249 -1.72 5.92 13.90
C THR A 249 -2.42 4.71 14.50
N TYR A 250 -3.62 4.42 14.02
CA TYR A 250 -4.40 3.26 14.41
C TYR A 250 -4.69 2.31 13.24
N ARG A 251 -4.58 1.01 13.50
CA ARG A 251 -4.80 -0.08 12.54
C ARG A 251 -5.84 -1.05 13.10
N PRO A 252 -7.12 -0.79 12.89
CA PRO A 252 -8.19 -1.58 13.52
C PRO A 252 -8.11 -3.07 13.17
N LEU A 253 -7.76 -3.39 11.94
CA LEU A 253 -7.75 -4.77 11.43
C LEU A 253 -6.45 -5.52 11.71
N PHE A 254 -5.49 -4.93 12.44
CA PHE A 254 -4.11 -5.42 12.52
C PHE A 254 -3.99 -6.89 12.93
N TRP A 255 -4.81 -7.32 13.88
CA TRP A 255 -4.77 -8.68 14.43
C TRP A 255 -5.73 -9.65 13.75
N LEU A 256 -6.62 -9.18 12.85
CA LEU A 256 -7.56 -10.07 12.18
C LEU A 256 -6.84 -11.00 11.21
N THR A 257 -7.16 -12.28 11.31
CA THR A 257 -6.80 -13.30 10.33
C THR A 257 -7.67 -13.19 9.08
N ASN A 258 -7.40 -14.00 8.06
CA ASN A 258 -8.27 -14.07 6.88
C ASN A 258 -9.64 -14.65 7.24
N ASP A 259 -9.70 -15.59 8.18
CA ASP A 259 -10.95 -16.21 8.62
C ASP A 259 -11.79 -15.24 9.45
N ASP A 260 -11.18 -14.50 10.38
CA ASP A 260 -11.88 -13.45 11.14
C ASP A 260 -12.49 -12.40 10.21
N LYS A 261 -11.73 -11.99 9.18
CA LYS A 261 -12.21 -11.05 8.18
C LYS A 261 -13.39 -11.61 7.39
N ARG A 262 -13.32 -12.87 6.95
CA ARG A 262 -14.40 -13.53 6.24
C ARG A 262 -15.67 -13.61 7.09
N GLN A 263 -15.57 -14.01 8.36
CA GLN A 263 -16.69 -14.02 9.31
C GLN A 263 -17.29 -12.63 9.49
N TYR A 264 -16.48 -11.59 9.52
CA TYR A 264 -16.94 -10.20 9.54
C TYR A 264 -17.73 -9.85 8.28
N GLU A 265 -17.17 -10.15 7.11
CA GLU A 265 -17.76 -9.87 5.79
C GLU A 265 -19.12 -10.55 5.63
N GLU A 266 -19.22 -11.81 6.07
CA GLU A 266 -20.46 -12.59 6.05
C GLU A 266 -21.51 -12.00 7.01
N ALA A 267 -21.13 -11.71 8.25
CA ALA A 267 -22.06 -11.20 9.28
C ALA A 267 -22.64 -9.82 8.91
N TYR A 268 -21.81 -8.95 8.33
CA TYR A 268 -22.21 -7.58 7.99
C TYR A 268 -22.52 -7.39 6.50
N GLN A 269 -22.52 -8.45 5.71
CA GLN A 269 -22.82 -8.44 4.27
C GLN A 269 -22.01 -7.35 3.54
N ILE A 270 -20.68 -7.37 3.74
CA ILE A 270 -19.80 -6.39 3.13
C ILE A 270 -19.74 -6.62 1.61
N THR A 271 -20.04 -5.60 0.85
CA THR A 271 -19.94 -5.63 -0.61
C THR A 271 -18.58 -5.06 -1.03
N HIS A 272 -17.88 -5.79 -1.89
CA HIS A 272 -16.59 -5.37 -2.44
C HIS A 272 -16.71 -4.87 -3.88
N SER A 273 -15.71 -4.12 -4.31
CA SER A 273 -15.56 -3.67 -5.68
C SER A 273 -15.66 -4.81 -6.69
N THR A 274 -16.17 -4.51 -7.88
CA THR A 274 -16.19 -5.44 -9.03
C THR A 274 -14.80 -5.90 -9.44
N CYS A 275 -13.74 -5.24 -9.00
CA CYS A 275 -12.37 -5.76 -9.08
C CYS A 275 -12.23 -7.17 -8.47
N TYR A 276 -12.96 -7.47 -7.40
CA TYR A 276 -12.92 -8.80 -6.75
C TYR A 276 -13.94 -9.77 -7.32
N THR A 277 -15.16 -9.31 -7.60
CA THR A 277 -16.28 -10.17 -7.98
C THR A 277 -16.32 -10.48 -9.47
N ARG A 278 -15.93 -9.52 -10.32
CA ARG A 278 -15.98 -9.65 -11.78
C ARG A 278 -14.59 -9.80 -12.41
N TYR A 279 -13.59 -9.01 -11.95
CA TYR A 279 -12.23 -9.10 -12.49
C TYR A 279 -11.42 -10.21 -11.84
N HIS A 280 -11.96 -10.83 -10.78
CA HIS A 280 -11.34 -11.92 -10.02
C HIS A 280 -9.95 -11.59 -9.47
N LEU A 281 -9.68 -10.31 -9.20
CA LEU A 281 -8.43 -9.88 -8.62
C LEU A 281 -8.37 -10.27 -7.15
N LYS A 282 -7.27 -10.83 -6.71
CA LYS A 282 -7.04 -11.16 -5.30
C LYS A 282 -6.74 -9.94 -4.45
N ARG A 283 -6.33 -8.84 -5.09
CA ARG A 283 -5.93 -7.62 -4.44
C ARG A 283 -6.03 -6.46 -5.40
N THR A 284 -6.46 -5.30 -4.90
CA THR A 284 -6.42 -4.03 -5.60
C THR A 284 -5.26 -3.16 -5.07
N GLY A 285 -4.73 -2.32 -5.92
CA GLY A 285 -3.68 -1.36 -5.62
C GLY A 285 -3.64 -0.32 -6.73
N CYS A 286 -2.47 0.29 -6.99
CA CYS A 286 -2.30 1.01 -8.24
C CYS A 286 -2.37 0.00 -9.37
N ALA A 287 -3.26 0.19 -10.32
CA ALA A 287 -3.52 -0.78 -11.36
C ALA A 287 -2.30 -1.02 -12.25
N GLY A 288 -2.08 -2.28 -12.62
CA GLY A 288 -0.92 -2.67 -13.41
C GLY A 288 0.44 -2.44 -12.74
N CYS A 289 0.49 -2.30 -11.42
CA CYS A 289 1.75 -2.05 -10.72
C CYS A 289 2.73 -3.22 -10.89
N PRO A 290 3.96 -3.00 -11.42
CA PRO A 290 4.95 -4.07 -11.61
C PRO A 290 5.36 -4.82 -10.34
N PHE A 291 5.05 -4.29 -9.16
CA PHE A 291 5.23 -4.97 -7.88
C PHE A 291 4.10 -5.94 -7.53
N GLY A 292 3.07 -6.04 -8.38
CA GLY A 292 1.98 -7.02 -8.24
C GLY A 292 2.51 -8.46 -8.28
N ARG A 293 1.97 -9.34 -7.41
CA ARG A 293 2.38 -10.76 -7.41
C ARG A 293 1.92 -11.48 -8.66
N ASP A 294 0.69 -11.20 -9.07
CA ASP A 294 0.02 -11.83 -10.23
C ASP A 294 -0.20 -10.81 -11.35
N ILE A 295 0.85 -10.03 -11.67
CA ILE A 295 0.74 -8.92 -12.64
C ILE A 295 0.20 -9.37 -14.00
N GLN A 296 0.50 -10.60 -14.43
CA GLN A 296 0.01 -11.11 -15.71
C GLN A 296 -1.50 -11.27 -15.71
N ALA A 297 -2.05 -11.94 -14.69
CA ALA A 297 -3.51 -12.09 -14.54
C ALA A 297 -4.20 -10.73 -14.35
N GLU A 298 -3.54 -9.79 -13.63
CA GLU A 298 -4.04 -8.43 -13.47
C GLU A 298 -4.12 -7.68 -14.80
N LEU A 299 -3.08 -7.77 -15.63
CA LEU A 299 -3.06 -7.14 -16.96
C LEU A 299 -4.08 -7.76 -17.92
N GLU A 300 -4.30 -9.08 -17.84
CA GLU A 300 -5.32 -9.76 -18.62
C GLU A 300 -6.72 -9.25 -18.23
N ALA A 301 -7.01 -9.16 -16.93
CA ALA A 301 -8.28 -8.62 -16.44
C ALA A 301 -8.46 -7.14 -16.87
N ILE A 302 -7.41 -6.30 -16.75
CA ILE A 302 -7.50 -4.90 -17.20
C ILE A 302 -7.76 -4.85 -18.72
N ARG A 303 -7.10 -5.68 -19.50
CA ARG A 303 -7.31 -5.74 -20.96
C ARG A 303 -8.74 -6.12 -21.33
N GLU A 304 -9.32 -7.07 -20.60
CA GLU A 304 -10.69 -7.55 -20.84
C GLU A 304 -11.74 -6.51 -20.42
N PHE A 305 -11.64 -5.99 -19.21
CA PHE A 305 -12.70 -5.19 -18.59
C PHE A 305 -12.51 -3.67 -18.74
N GLU A 306 -11.25 -3.21 -18.86
CA GLU A 306 -10.92 -1.78 -18.98
C GLU A 306 -9.86 -1.53 -20.08
N PRO A 307 -10.13 -1.83 -21.35
CA PRO A 307 -9.12 -1.84 -22.43
C PRO A 307 -8.43 -0.50 -22.67
N LYS A 308 -9.13 0.63 -22.49
CA LYS A 308 -8.51 1.97 -22.56
C LYS A 308 -7.51 2.19 -21.43
N PHE A 309 -7.82 1.65 -20.28
CA PHE A 309 -6.95 1.73 -19.12
C PHE A 309 -5.75 0.78 -19.23
N TYR A 310 -5.92 -0.38 -19.88
CA TYR A 310 -4.81 -1.26 -20.24
C TYR A 310 -3.73 -0.52 -21.03
N ALA A 311 -4.13 0.25 -22.04
CA ALA A 311 -3.18 1.05 -22.83
C ALA A 311 -2.40 2.05 -21.96
N ALA A 312 -3.05 2.68 -20.99
CA ALA A 312 -2.39 3.58 -20.04
C ALA A 312 -1.38 2.86 -19.13
N CYS A 313 -1.70 1.63 -18.68
CA CYS A 313 -0.79 0.79 -17.90
C CYS A 313 0.45 0.39 -18.71
N ILE A 314 0.25 -0.05 -19.96
CA ILE A 314 1.35 -0.41 -20.88
C ILE A 314 2.22 0.81 -21.17
N HIS A 315 1.61 1.97 -21.48
CA HIS A 315 2.37 3.19 -21.69
C HIS A 315 3.21 3.59 -20.48
N THR A 316 2.67 3.39 -19.27
CA THR A 316 3.35 3.78 -18.03
C THR A 316 4.44 2.81 -17.61
N PHE A 317 4.19 1.49 -17.70
CA PHE A 317 5.04 0.47 -17.11
C PHE A 317 5.62 -0.53 -18.13
N GLY A 318 5.40 -0.36 -19.43
CA GLY A 318 5.81 -1.32 -20.46
C GLY A 318 7.26 -1.73 -20.36
N ALA A 319 8.18 -0.77 -20.21
CA ALA A 319 9.61 -1.06 -20.02
C ALA A 319 9.90 -1.95 -18.79
N SER A 320 9.13 -1.77 -17.70
CA SER A 320 9.24 -2.62 -16.51
C SER A 320 8.74 -4.04 -16.78
N TYR A 321 7.63 -4.18 -17.52
CA TYR A 321 7.07 -5.49 -17.85
C TYR A 321 8.02 -6.28 -18.74
N GLU A 322 8.54 -5.66 -19.80
CA GLU A 322 9.51 -6.27 -20.72
C GLU A 322 10.77 -6.72 -19.98
N LEU A 323 11.34 -5.85 -19.16
CA LEU A 323 12.55 -6.19 -18.40
C LEU A 323 12.28 -7.29 -17.37
N THR A 324 11.10 -7.28 -16.72
CA THR A 324 10.72 -8.33 -15.78
C THR A 324 10.54 -9.67 -16.48
N GLU A 325 10.00 -9.68 -17.69
CA GLU A 325 9.86 -10.91 -18.49
C GLU A 325 11.22 -11.46 -18.92
N ARG A 326 12.13 -10.58 -19.39
CA ARG A 326 13.50 -10.95 -19.73
C ARG A 326 14.25 -11.53 -18.52
N TYR A 327 14.09 -10.91 -17.34
CA TYR A 327 14.67 -11.44 -16.11
C TYR A 327 14.07 -12.79 -15.72
N ARG A 328 12.76 -13.00 -15.89
CA ARG A 328 12.12 -14.30 -15.63
C ARG A 328 12.67 -15.40 -16.53
N LYS A 329 12.81 -15.15 -17.83
CA LYS A 329 13.43 -16.08 -18.78
C LYS A 329 14.86 -16.38 -18.39
N PHE A 330 15.67 -15.34 -18.16
CA PHE A 330 17.05 -15.51 -17.71
C PHE A 330 17.15 -16.38 -16.45
N LYS A 331 16.29 -16.15 -15.46
CA LYS A 331 16.29 -16.92 -14.22
C LYS A 331 15.95 -18.41 -14.40
N THR A 332 15.16 -18.78 -15.41
CA THR A 332 14.84 -20.18 -15.73
C THR A 332 16.01 -20.88 -16.44
N GLU A 333 16.78 -20.15 -17.23
CA GLU A 333 17.96 -20.62 -17.94
C GLU A 333 19.22 -20.62 -17.03
N TRP A 334 19.18 -19.89 -15.95
CA TRP A 334 20.27 -19.77 -14.97
C TRP A 334 20.27 -21.00 -14.05
N VAL A 335 21.16 -21.93 -14.32
CA VAL A 335 21.36 -23.19 -13.55
C VAL A 335 22.49 -23.03 -12.56
#